data_ee673db97ce552393eb3c655a9dd157f
#
_entry.id   ee673db97ce552393eb3c655a9dd157f
#
_cell.length_a   1.000
_cell.length_b   1.000
_cell.length_c   1.000
_cell.angle_alpha   90.00
_cell.angle_beta   90.00
_cell.angle_gamma   90.00
#
_symmetry.space_group_name_H-M   'P 1'
#
loop_
_entity.id
_entity.type
_entity.pdbx_description
1 polymer ?
#
loop_
_entity_poly.entity_id
_entity_poly.type
_entity_poly.pdbx_seq_one_letter_code
_entity_poly.pdbx_strand_id
1 'polypeptide(L)'
;MYDYLIVGAGLYGAVFAHEAKKAGKKVLVIDRRPNIAGNVYTEPMEGIQVHKYGAHIFHTNNKEVWSYVNQFAEFNRFTNSPVANYHGELYSLPFNMYTFNKMWGVVTPQEAAAKIEEQRKAAGITEPKNLEEQAISLVGTDIYEKLIKGYTQKQWGRECKDLPSFIIKRLPVRLTFDNNYFNALYQGIPVGGYTKMVANMLDGIEVRLEEDYFENKADWDAMAKKVVYTGAIDAYFEYSLGVLEYRSVRFDTEVLDIPNFQGNAAVNYTDAETPWTRIIEHKWFEFGKDADGNDLPKTVISREYSSEWKLGDEPYYPVNDAKNGALYEKYKELAKKEEKVIFGGRLGEYKYYDMDAVIASALELVKKE
;
A
#
# COMPACT_ATOMS: atom_id res chain seq x y z
N MET A 1 -21.55 -28.69 1.84
CA MET A 1 -20.39 -28.33 2.68
C MET A 1 -19.26 -27.88 1.75
N TYR A 2 -18.62 -26.76 2.02
CA TYR A 2 -17.45 -26.28 1.29
C TYR A 2 -16.17 -26.90 1.86
N ASP A 3 -15.13 -26.98 1.04
CA ASP A 3 -13.79 -27.35 1.54
C ASP A 3 -13.18 -26.17 2.28
N TYR A 4 -13.36 -24.96 1.71
CA TYR A 4 -12.88 -23.71 2.32
C TYR A 4 -13.95 -22.64 2.33
N LEU A 5 -14.09 -21.96 3.48
CA LEU A 5 -14.70 -20.63 3.61
C LEU A 5 -13.58 -19.62 3.67
N ILE A 6 -13.60 -18.63 2.80
CA ILE A 6 -12.60 -17.54 2.80
C ILE A 6 -13.28 -16.26 3.28
N VAL A 7 -12.78 -15.71 4.37
CA VAL A 7 -13.24 -14.46 4.96
C VAL A 7 -12.34 -13.34 4.49
N GLY A 8 -12.85 -12.55 3.55
CA GLY A 8 -12.18 -11.45 2.89
C GLY A 8 -11.97 -11.69 1.39
N ALA A 9 -12.60 -10.87 0.55
CA ALA A 9 -12.53 -10.91 -0.91
C ALA A 9 -11.41 -9.98 -1.48
N GLY A 10 -10.37 -9.69 -0.71
CA GLY A 10 -9.17 -8.98 -1.14
C GLY A 10 -8.21 -9.88 -1.94
N LEU A 11 -7.03 -9.35 -2.29
CA LEU A 11 -6.04 -10.09 -3.09
C LEU A 11 -5.68 -11.46 -2.50
N TYR A 12 -5.42 -11.53 -1.21
CA TYR A 12 -5.05 -12.79 -0.56
C TYR A 12 -6.14 -13.85 -0.71
N GLY A 13 -7.38 -13.46 -0.34
CA GLY A 13 -8.53 -14.36 -0.42
C GLY A 13 -8.85 -14.79 -1.85
N ALA A 14 -8.76 -13.85 -2.80
CA ALA A 14 -9.02 -14.14 -4.22
C ALA A 14 -7.99 -15.11 -4.82
N VAL A 15 -6.70 -14.93 -4.52
CA VAL A 15 -5.64 -15.85 -4.97
C VAL A 15 -5.83 -17.24 -4.37
N PHE A 16 -6.06 -17.30 -3.05
CA PHE A 16 -6.31 -18.59 -2.39
C PHE A 16 -7.55 -19.29 -2.99
N ALA A 17 -8.65 -18.57 -3.16
CA ALA A 17 -9.89 -19.08 -3.72
C ALA A 17 -9.69 -19.64 -5.14
N HIS A 18 -8.99 -18.89 -5.99
CA HIS A 18 -8.70 -19.29 -7.37
C HIS A 18 -7.92 -20.61 -7.43
N GLU A 19 -6.81 -20.70 -6.69
CA GLU A 19 -5.94 -21.86 -6.69
C GLU A 19 -6.63 -23.09 -6.04
N ALA A 20 -7.38 -22.88 -4.95
CA ALA A 20 -8.15 -23.95 -4.33
C ALA A 20 -9.22 -24.50 -5.28
N LYS A 21 -9.96 -23.63 -5.99
CA LYS A 21 -10.90 -24.05 -7.04
C LYS A 21 -10.21 -24.83 -8.15
N LYS A 22 -9.08 -24.36 -8.63
CA LYS A 22 -8.27 -25.03 -9.65
C LYS A 22 -7.82 -26.42 -9.20
N ALA A 23 -7.59 -26.61 -7.90
CA ALA A 23 -7.31 -27.92 -7.30
C ALA A 23 -8.58 -28.76 -7.05
N GLY A 24 -9.73 -28.36 -7.56
CA GLY A 24 -11.01 -29.09 -7.44
C GLY A 24 -11.73 -28.94 -6.10
N LYS A 25 -11.33 -27.96 -5.28
CA LYS A 25 -11.97 -27.69 -4.00
C LYS A 25 -13.23 -26.84 -4.18
N LYS A 26 -14.23 -27.08 -3.34
CA LYS A 26 -15.43 -26.24 -3.27
C LYS A 26 -15.19 -25.07 -2.30
N VAL A 27 -15.27 -23.85 -2.82
CA VAL A 27 -14.91 -22.64 -2.08
C VAL A 27 -16.10 -21.68 -2.01
N LEU A 28 -16.26 -21.04 -0.84
CA LEU A 28 -17.14 -19.89 -0.64
C LEU A 28 -16.27 -18.72 -0.15
N VAL A 29 -16.47 -17.56 -0.75
CA VAL A 29 -15.84 -16.31 -0.29
C VAL A 29 -16.91 -15.39 0.31
N ILE A 30 -16.64 -14.81 1.49
CA ILE A 30 -17.51 -13.80 2.09
C ILE A 30 -16.71 -12.52 2.35
N ASP A 31 -17.35 -11.38 2.26
CA ASP A 31 -16.76 -10.10 2.67
C ASP A 31 -17.83 -9.20 3.29
N ARG A 32 -17.47 -8.47 4.35
CA ARG A 32 -18.37 -7.50 5.00
C ARG A 32 -18.62 -6.25 4.15
N ARG A 33 -17.76 -5.96 3.19
CA ARG A 33 -17.91 -4.82 2.28
C ARG A 33 -18.91 -5.13 1.15
N PRO A 34 -19.51 -4.11 0.53
CA PRO A 34 -20.40 -4.28 -0.62
C PRO A 34 -19.64 -4.55 -1.94
N ASN A 35 -18.31 -4.67 -1.89
CA ASN A 35 -17.44 -4.86 -3.04
C ASN A 35 -16.34 -5.87 -2.76
N ILE A 36 -15.88 -6.54 -3.82
CA ILE A 36 -14.66 -7.34 -3.82
C ILE A 36 -13.41 -6.45 -3.88
N ALA A 37 -12.24 -7.09 -3.94
CA ALA A 37 -10.91 -6.50 -4.10
C ALA A 37 -10.30 -5.85 -2.85
N GLY A 38 -11.02 -5.80 -1.72
CA GLY A 38 -10.43 -5.28 -0.48
C GLY A 38 -9.84 -3.87 -0.67
N ASN A 39 -8.62 -3.64 -0.20
CA ASN A 39 -7.97 -2.33 -0.32
C ASN A 39 -7.49 -1.99 -1.74
N VAL A 40 -7.43 -2.93 -2.67
CA VAL A 40 -7.11 -2.61 -4.08
C VAL A 40 -8.37 -2.28 -4.91
N TYR A 41 -9.52 -2.14 -4.28
CA TYR A 41 -10.76 -1.79 -4.94
C TYR A 41 -10.63 -0.53 -5.78
N THR A 42 -11.00 -0.63 -7.05
CA THR A 42 -11.13 0.47 -7.99
C THR A 42 -12.58 0.64 -8.41
N GLU A 43 -13.05 1.88 -8.47
CA GLU A 43 -14.41 2.23 -8.87
C GLU A 43 -14.37 3.10 -10.12
N PRO A 44 -15.13 2.77 -11.18
CA PRO A 44 -15.18 3.62 -12.37
C PRO A 44 -15.98 4.90 -12.09
N MET A 45 -15.35 6.05 -12.31
CA MET A 45 -15.96 7.38 -12.23
C MET A 45 -15.53 8.20 -13.45
N GLU A 46 -16.48 8.72 -14.25
CA GLU A 46 -16.20 9.51 -15.46
C GLU A 46 -15.23 8.80 -16.44
N GLY A 47 -15.27 7.47 -16.52
CA GLY A 47 -14.34 6.66 -17.34
C GLY A 47 -12.96 6.42 -16.71
N ILE A 48 -12.74 6.86 -15.49
CA ILE A 48 -11.46 6.75 -14.75
C ILE A 48 -11.60 5.67 -13.69
N GLN A 49 -10.61 4.79 -13.57
CA GLN A 49 -10.54 3.82 -12.47
C GLN A 49 -9.99 4.51 -11.21
N VAL A 50 -10.87 4.80 -10.26
CA VAL A 50 -10.54 5.49 -9.03
C VAL A 50 -10.10 4.49 -7.95
N HIS A 51 -8.88 4.62 -7.45
CA HIS A 51 -8.35 3.80 -6.36
C HIS A 51 -8.93 4.31 -5.03
N LYS A 52 -9.94 3.63 -4.50
CA LYS A 52 -10.73 4.12 -3.35
C LYS A 52 -9.98 4.12 -2.03
N TYR A 53 -9.00 3.24 -1.88
CA TYR A 53 -8.21 3.08 -0.65
C TYR A 53 -6.75 3.47 -0.83
N GLY A 54 -6.48 4.45 -1.69
CA GLY A 54 -5.14 4.97 -2.00
C GLY A 54 -4.53 4.38 -3.26
N ALA A 55 -3.48 5.03 -3.74
CA ALA A 55 -2.78 4.63 -4.94
C ALA A 55 -2.14 3.24 -4.76
N HIS A 56 -2.55 2.31 -5.59
CA HIS A 56 -1.97 0.98 -5.67
C HIS A 56 -1.27 0.83 -7.02
N ILE A 57 0.04 0.67 -7.01
CA ILE A 57 0.85 0.45 -8.20
C ILE A 57 1.52 -0.91 -8.04
N PHE A 58 1.21 -1.84 -8.94
CA PHE A 58 1.79 -3.17 -8.89
C PHE A 58 3.26 -3.12 -9.30
N HIS A 59 4.11 -3.69 -8.47
CA HIS A 59 5.54 -3.82 -8.77
C HIS A 59 6.10 -5.08 -8.11
N THR A 60 7.05 -5.73 -8.76
CA THR A 60 7.68 -6.95 -8.23
C THR A 60 8.99 -7.27 -8.93
N ASN A 61 9.88 -7.96 -8.23
CA ASN A 61 11.04 -8.67 -8.81
C ASN A 61 10.76 -10.17 -8.99
N ASN A 62 9.63 -10.65 -8.48
CA ASN A 62 9.25 -12.04 -8.55
C ASN A 62 8.56 -12.35 -9.89
N LYS A 63 9.27 -13.03 -10.79
CA LYS A 63 8.75 -13.40 -12.11
C LYS A 63 7.54 -14.34 -12.04
N GLU A 64 7.47 -15.22 -11.06
CA GLU A 64 6.33 -16.13 -10.87
C GLU A 64 5.06 -15.33 -10.56
N VAL A 65 5.15 -14.39 -9.60
CA VAL A 65 4.04 -13.50 -9.24
C VAL A 65 3.63 -12.60 -10.42
N TRP A 66 4.60 -12.04 -11.15
CA TRP A 66 4.31 -11.25 -12.35
C TRP A 66 3.56 -12.07 -13.41
N SER A 67 4.06 -13.26 -13.70
CA SER A 67 3.41 -14.17 -14.64
C SER A 67 2.01 -14.62 -14.15
N TYR A 68 1.83 -14.73 -12.85
CA TYR A 68 0.55 -15.10 -12.26
C TYR A 68 -0.51 -14.02 -12.47
N VAL A 69 -0.22 -12.78 -12.10
CA VAL A 69 -1.21 -11.68 -12.20
C VAL A 69 -1.57 -11.37 -13.66
N ASN A 70 -0.63 -11.57 -14.60
CA ASN A 70 -0.88 -11.39 -16.03
C ASN A 70 -1.82 -12.44 -16.64
N GLN A 71 -2.21 -13.47 -15.89
CA GLN A 71 -3.29 -14.39 -16.32
C GLN A 71 -4.68 -13.77 -16.14
N PHE A 72 -4.80 -12.75 -15.30
CA PHE A 72 -6.08 -12.14 -14.89
C PHE A 72 -6.30 -10.72 -15.41
N ALA A 73 -5.23 -10.05 -15.84
CA ALA A 73 -5.30 -8.71 -16.40
C ALA A 73 -4.10 -8.44 -17.31
N GLU A 74 -4.30 -7.60 -18.30
CA GLU A 74 -3.21 -6.95 -19.01
C GLU A 74 -2.69 -5.79 -18.16
N PHE A 75 -1.37 -5.66 -17.99
CA PHE A 75 -0.75 -4.55 -17.28
C PHE A 75 -0.20 -3.54 -18.27
N ASN A 76 -0.48 -2.27 -18.02
CA ASN A 76 0.10 -1.18 -18.81
C ASN A 76 1.56 -0.90 -18.40
N ARG A 77 2.18 0.07 -19.08
CA ARG A 77 3.56 0.49 -18.82
C ARG A 77 3.69 1.60 -17.76
N PHE A 78 2.74 1.78 -16.89
CA PHE A 78 2.81 2.84 -15.89
C PHE A 78 4.08 2.71 -15.05
N THR A 79 4.82 3.80 -14.96
CA THR A 79 6.02 3.92 -14.13
C THR A 79 5.77 4.95 -13.06
N ASN A 80 5.88 4.55 -11.79
CA ASN A 80 5.63 5.45 -10.68
C ASN A 80 6.75 6.49 -10.55
N SER A 81 6.43 7.73 -10.86
CA SER A 81 7.34 8.87 -10.80
C SER A 81 6.70 10.02 -10.02
N PRO A 82 6.57 9.89 -8.70
CA PRO A 82 5.93 10.92 -7.89
C PRO A 82 6.77 12.21 -7.86
N VAL A 83 6.09 13.31 -7.60
CA VAL A 83 6.67 14.64 -7.46
C VAL A 83 6.44 15.13 -6.03
N ALA A 84 7.44 15.75 -5.42
CA ALA A 84 7.29 16.49 -4.18
C ALA A 84 7.00 17.97 -4.45
N ASN A 85 6.01 18.51 -3.77
CA ASN A 85 5.72 19.93 -3.73
C ASN A 85 6.05 20.46 -2.32
N TYR A 86 7.03 21.34 -2.24
CA TYR A 86 7.40 22.07 -1.02
C TYR A 86 7.17 23.56 -1.25
N HIS A 87 6.04 24.10 -0.76
CA HIS A 87 5.65 25.51 -0.95
C HIS A 87 5.72 26.00 -2.41
N GLY A 88 5.35 25.14 -3.38
CA GLY A 88 5.42 25.43 -4.82
C GLY A 88 6.76 25.13 -5.48
N GLU A 89 7.78 24.77 -4.74
CA GLU A 89 9.01 24.19 -5.30
C GLU A 89 8.79 22.72 -5.60
N LEU A 90 9.01 22.31 -6.84
CA LEU A 90 8.80 20.93 -7.29
C LEU A 90 10.11 20.16 -7.36
N TYR A 91 10.11 18.96 -6.81
CA TYR A 91 11.25 18.04 -6.80
C TYR A 91 10.84 16.66 -7.29
N SER A 92 11.74 15.99 -8.01
CA SER A 92 11.55 14.58 -8.36
C SER A 92 11.72 13.67 -7.15
N LEU A 93 10.94 12.60 -7.10
CA LEU A 93 11.09 11.49 -6.16
C LEU A 93 11.27 10.18 -6.93
N PRO A 94 12.06 9.20 -6.42
CA PRO A 94 12.88 9.25 -5.20
C PRO A 94 13.98 10.30 -5.31
N PHE A 95 14.75 10.52 -4.23
CA PHE A 95 15.87 11.45 -4.26
C PHE A 95 16.93 10.99 -5.26
N ASN A 96 17.01 11.70 -6.37
CA ASN A 96 17.86 11.35 -7.52
C ASN A 96 18.56 12.59 -8.06
N MET A 97 19.30 12.46 -9.15
CA MET A 97 20.07 13.58 -9.72
C MET A 97 19.19 14.77 -10.14
N TYR A 98 17.94 14.56 -10.57
CA TYR A 98 17.01 15.68 -10.81
C TYR A 98 16.68 16.43 -9.52
N THR A 99 16.48 15.70 -8.41
CA THR A 99 16.26 16.30 -7.08
C THR A 99 17.45 17.15 -6.67
N PHE A 100 18.65 16.63 -6.76
CA PHE A 100 19.88 17.30 -6.35
C PHE A 100 20.23 18.48 -7.25
N ASN A 101 20.03 18.36 -8.56
CA ASN A 101 20.19 19.47 -9.49
C ASN A 101 19.24 20.61 -9.15
N LYS A 102 17.94 20.31 -8.93
CA LYS A 102 16.94 21.32 -8.56
C LYS A 102 17.28 22.01 -7.22
N MET A 103 17.78 21.26 -6.25
CA MET A 103 18.04 21.79 -4.90
C MET A 103 19.36 22.57 -4.83
N TRP A 104 20.42 22.09 -5.48
CA TRP A 104 21.79 22.58 -5.30
C TRP A 104 22.47 23.05 -6.60
N GLY A 105 21.86 22.86 -7.76
CA GLY A 105 22.46 23.19 -9.05
C GLY A 105 23.59 22.25 -9.47
N VAL A 106 23.81 21.14 -8.77
CA VAL A 106 24.86 20.16 -9.10
C VAL A 106 24.50 19.42 -10.38
N VAL A 107 25.52 19.01 -11.14
CA VAL A 107 25.36 18.40 -12.47
C VAL A 107 25.87 16.97 -12.50
N THR A 108 26.85 16.64 -11.68
CA THR A 108 27.49 15.33 -11.65
C THR A 108 27.17 14.55 -10.37
N PRO A 109 27.19 13.20 -10.41
CA PRO A 109 27.06 12.37 -9.22
C PRO A 109 28.09 12.69 -8.14
N GLN A 110 29.31 13.05 -8.50
CA GLN A 110 30.36 13.43 -7.56
C GLN A 110 30.00 14.72 -6.80
N GLU A 111 29.50 15.72 -7.50
CA GLU A 111 29.07 16.99 -6.87
C GLU A 111 27.89 16.74 -5.91
N ALA A 112 26.92 15.93 -6.31
CA ALA A 112 25.79 15.57 -5.45
C ALA A 112 26.23 14.81 -4.20
N ALA A 113 27.08 13.80 -4.33
CA ALA A 113 27.65 13.05 -3.21
C ALA A 113 28.48 13.93 -2.27
N ALA A 114 29.29 14.84 -2.81
CA ALA A 114 30.07 15.79 -2.03
C ALA A 114 29.16 16.74 -1.23
N LYS A 115 28.07 17.22 -1.83
CA LYS A 115 27.12 18.11 -1.14
C LYS A 115 26.39 17.41 -0.01
N ILE A 116 25.96 16.18 -0.20
CA ILE A 116 25.35 15.35 0.87
C ILE A 116 26.36 15.16 2.01
N GLU A 117 27.61 14.80 1.69
CA GLU A 117 28.65 14.55 2.70
C GLU A 117 29.05 15.81 3.45
N GLU A 118 29.11 16.97 2.78
CA GLU A 118 29.33 18.27 3.42
C GLU A 118 28.28 18.54 4.51
N GLN A 119 26.99 18.34 4.17
CA GLN A 119 25.90 18.58 5.12
C GLN A 119 25.87 17.55 6.26
N ARG A 120 26.17 16.30 5.98
CA ARG A 120 26.28 15.25 7.00
C ARG A 120 27.38 15.57 8.01
N LYS A 121 28.55 16.02 7.54
CA LYS A 121 29.65 16.45 8.41
C LYS A 121 29.30 17.69 9.21
N ALA A 122 28.66 18.67 8.58
CA ALA A 122 28.24 19.90 9.26
C ALA A 122 27.22 19.64 10.38
N ALA A 123 26.37 18.63 10.23
CA ALA A 123 25.41 18.22 11.26
C ALA A 123 26.07 17.55 12.47
N GLY A 124 27.28 16.98 12.32
CA GLY A 124 28.07 16.41 13.41
C GLY A 124 27.45 15.17 14.06
N ILE A 125 26.54 14.49 13.36
CA ILE A 125 25.82 13.30 13.88
C ILE A 125 26.70 12.08 13.65
N THR A 126 27.17 11.45 14.72
CA THR A 126 27.97 10.23 14.69
C THR A 126 27.12 8.99 14.88
N GLU A 127 26.14 9.05 15.77
CA GLU A 127 25.23 7.96 16.11
C GLU A 127 23.80 8.50 16.20
N PRO A 128 22.96 8.29 15.18
CA PRO A 128 21.60 8.83 15.14
C PRO A 128 20.70 8.26 16.24
N LYS A 129 20.07 9.11 17.03
CA LYS A 129 19.22 8.74 18.17
C LYS A 129 17.73 8.71 17.81
N ASN A 130 17.33 9.42 16.79
CA ASN A 130 15.94 9.59 16.37
C ASN A 130 15.83 9.68 14.84
N LEU A 131 14.60 9.82 14.34
CA LEU A 131 14.33 9.87 12.90
C LEU A 131 14.99 11.09 12.24
N GLU A 132 14.95 12.26 12.88
CA GLU A 132 15.57 13.49 12.35
C GLU A 132 17.07 13.30 12.12
N GLU A 133 17.80 12.86 13.15
CA GLU A 133 19.24 12.61 13.06
C GLU A 133 19.57 11.51 12.03
N GLN A 134 18.74 10.46 11.96
CA GLN A 134 18.90 9.40 10.98
C GLN A 134 18.73 9.93 9.56
N ALA A 135 17.69 10.73 9.29
CA ALA A 135 17.44 11.32 7.98
C ALA A 135 18.58 12.23 7.54
N ILE A 136 19.00 13.16 8.41
CA ILE A 136 20.10 14.09 8.12
C ILE A 136 21.40 13.32 7.85
N SER A 137 21.66 12.24 8.61
CA SER A 137 22.84 11.39 8.41
C SER A 137 22.84 10.67 7.05
N LEU A 138 21.66 10.42 6.47
CA LEU A 138 21.54 9.72 5.18
C LEU A 138 21.56 10.68 3.98
N VAL A 139 20.88 11.83 4.07
CA VAL A 139 20.61 12.67 2.89
C VAL A 139 21.01 14.14 3.07
N GLY A 140 21.46 14.55 4.25
CA GLY A 140 21.79 15.93 4.56
C GLY A 140 20.59 16.76 5.02
N THR A 141 20.89 17.97 5.53
CA THR A 141 19.91 18.85 6.17
C THR A 141 18.88 19.41 5.19
N ASP A 142 19.31 19.84 4.00
CA ASP A 142 18.39 20.48 3.03
C ASP A 142 17.30 19.53 2.55
N ILE A 143 17.64 18.28 2.23
CA ILE A 143 16.66 17.26 1.82
C ILE A 143 15.74 16.93 3.00
N TYR A 144 16.31 16.78 4.20
CA TYR A 144 15.50 16.54 5.39
C TYR A 144 14.47 17.65 5.62
N GLU A 145 14.90 18.91 5.67
CA GLU A 145 14.02 20.05 5.96
C GLU A 145 12.92 20.23 4.91
N LYS A 146 13.25 20.11 3.60
CA LYS A 146 12.29 20.36 2.53
C LYS A 146 11.43 19.15 2.17
N LEU A 147 11.97 17.94 2.18
CA LEU A 147 11.32 16.81 1.56
C LEU A 147 10.92 15.68 2.52
N ILE A 148 11.38 15.69 3.76
CA ILE A 148 11.14 14.63 4.73
C ILE A 148 10.35 15.12 5.94
N LYS A 149 10.80 16.18 6.56
CA LYS A 149 10.33 16.65 7.87
C LYS A 149 8.82 16.87 7.91
N GLY A 150 8.30 17.80 7.14
CA GLY A 150 6.87 18.15 7.18
C GLY A 150 5.96 17.01 6.74
N TYR A 151 6.39 16.24 5.74
CA TYR A 151 5.66 15.04 5.30
C TYR A 151 5.57 13.99 6.43
N THR A 152 6.69 13.73 7.10
CA THR A 152 6.76 12.76 8.20
C THR A 152 5.96 13.23 9.41
N GLN A 153 6.02 14.52 9.74
CA GLN A 153 5.23 15.09 10.83
C GLN A 153 3.73 14.93 10.60
N LYS A 154 3.24 15.20 9.38
CA LYS A 154 1.83 14.96 9.01
C LYS A 154 1.47 13.48 9.07
N GLN A 155 2.35 12.63 8.58
CA GLN A 155 2.11 11.18 8.55
C GLN A 155 2.03 10.56 9.95
N TRP A 156 2.85 11.06 10.90
CA TRP A 156 2.95 10.48 12.24
C TRP A 156 2.27 11.31 13.33
N GLY A 157 1.90 12.55 13.04
CA GLY A 157 1.33 13.46 14.03
C GLY A 157 2.29 13.85 15.15
N ARG A 158 3.61 13.71 14.93
CA ARG A 158 4.68 13.93 15.92
C ARG A 158 5.89 14.60 15.28
N GLU A 159 6.68 15.27 16.10
CA GLU A 159 7.97 15.80 15.68
C GLU A 159 8.95 14.67 15.31
N CYS A 160 9.75 14.87 14.26
CA CYS A 160 10.70 13.86 13.80
C CYS A 160 11.74 13.46 14.87
N LYS A 161 12.12 14.39 15.73
CA LYS A 161 13.03 14.15 16.86
C LYS A 161 12.44 13.19 17.93
N ASP A 162 11.10 13.08 17.97
CA ASP A 162 10.39 12.22 18.93
C ASP A 162 10.04 10.84 18.32
N LEU A 163 10.43 10.61 17.08
CA LEU A 163 10.22 9.36 16.37
C LEU A 163 11.50 8.50 16.35
N PRO A 164 11.37 7.15 16.45
CA PRO A 164 12.52 6.26 16.43
C PRO A 164 13.25 6.28 15.07
N SER A 165 14.58 6.16 15.12
CA SER A 165 15.44 6.16 13.92
C SER A 165 15.15 5.03 12.93
N PHE A 166 14.63 3.88 13.42
CA PHE A 166 14.36 2.73 12.55
C PHE A 166 13.25 2.95 11.52
N ILE A 167 12.35 3.94 11.72
CA ILE A 167 11.28 4.28 10.77
C ILE A 167 11.87 4.64 9.40
N ILE A 168 13.05 5.25 9.38
CA ILE A 168 13.73 5.73 8.18
C ILE A 168 15.12 5.10 8.04
N LYS A 169 15.23 3.81 8.27
CA LYS A 169 16.51 3.10 8.18
C LYS A 169 17.22 3.22 6.85
N ARG A 170 16.46 3.29 5.75
CA ARG A 170 16.98 3.35 4.38
C ARG A 170 16.17 4.34 3.58
N LEU A 171 16.75 5.48 3.28
CA LEU A 171 16.22 6.38 2.26
C LEU A 171 16.91 6.05 0.93
N PRO A 172 16.16 5.81 -0.14
CA PRO A 172 16.76 5.58 -1.43
C PRO A 172 17.38 6.89 -1.94
N VAL A 173 18.70 6.92 -2.01
CA VAL A 173 19.49 7.98 -2.68
C VAL A 173 20.06 7.40 -3.95
N ARG A 174 19.72 8.00 -5.08
CA ARG A 174 20.19 7.56 -6.39
C ARG A 174 21.04 8.63 -7.04
N LEU A 175 22.28 8.30 -7.32
CA LEU A 175 23.19 9.16 -8.06
C LEU A 175 23.04 8.94 -9.58
N THR A 176 21.80 8.82 -10.05
CA THR A 176 21.39 8.61 -11.43
C THR A 176 20.20 9.51 -11.76
N PHE A 177 19.94 9.77 -13.03
CA PHE A 177 18.76 10.48 -13.53
C PHE A 177 17.60 9.49 -13.75
N ASP A 178 17.20 8.79 -12.70
CA ASP A 178 16.11 7.82 -12.74
C ASP A 178 14.97 8.24 -11.81
N ASN A 179 13.83 8.58 -12.40
CA ASN A 179 12.61 8.98 -11.70
C ASN A 179 11.69 7.81 -11.34
N ASN A 180 12.04 6.58 -11.75
CA ASN A 180 11.26 5.43 -11.34
C ASN A 180 11.39 5.22 -9.83
N TYR A 181 10.27 5.36 -9.11
CA TYR A 181 10.26 5.23 -7.65
C TYR A 181 10.65 3.83 -7.17
N PHE A 182 10.24 2.81 -7.90
CA PHE A 182 10.54 1.41 -7.57
C PHE A 182 11.80 0.90 -8.25
N ASN A 183 12.51 0.00 -7.57
CA ASN A 183 13.64 -0.76 -8.15
C ASN A 183 13.20 -2.12 -8.72
N ALA A 184 11.90 -2.31 -8.88
CA ALA A 184 11.33 -3.56 -9.37
C ALA A 184 11.55 -3.72 -10.88
N LEU A 185 11.79 -4.97 -11.31
CA LEU A 185 11.93 -5.32 -12.73
C LEU A 185 10.60 -5.19 -13.49
N TYR A 186 9.50 -5.43 -12.79
CA TYR A 186 8.15 -5.40 -13.35
C TYR A 186 7.30 -4.40 -12.56
N GLN A 187 6.57 -3.56 -13.26
CA GLN A 187 5.55 -2.70 -12.68
C GLN A 187 4.51 -2.30 -13.71
N GLY A 188 3.34 -1.88 -13.24
CA GLY A 188 2.25 -1.41 -14.08
C GLY A 188 0.95 -1.32 -13.32
N ILE A 189 -0.08 -0.90 -14.04
CA ILE A 189 -1.46 -0.85 -13.56
C ILE A 189 -2.27 -1.83 -14.42
N PRO A 190 -3.14 -2.67 -13.81
CA PRO A 190 -4.01 -3.54 -14.58
C PRO A 190 -5.02 -2.70 -15.39
N VAL A 191 -5.08 -2.91 -16.69
CA VAL A 191 -6.00 -2.21 -17.59
C VAL A 191 -7.44 -2.52 -17.21
N GLY A 192 -8.23 -1.48 -16.96
CA GLY A 192 -9.61 -1.58 -16.47
C GLY A 192 -9.72 -1.75 -14.95
N GLY A 193 -8.64 -1.57 -14.21
CA GLY A 193 -8.60 -1.51 -12.75
C GLY A 193 -8.40 -2.83 -12.04
N TYR A 194 -8.03 -2.74 -10.78
CA TYR A 194 -7.78 -3.92 -9.92
C TYR A 194 -9.03 -4.72 -9.61
N THR A 195 -10.19 -4.06 -9.50
CA THR A 195 -11.46 -4.76 -9.22
C THR A 195 -11.77 -5.78 -10.32
N LYS A 196 -11.55 -5.43 -11.59
CA LYS A 196 -11.70 -6.35 -12.73
C LYS A 196 -10.72 -7.51 -12.65
N MET A 197 -9.47 -7.25 -12.30
CA MET A 197 -8.46 -8.31 -12.12
C MET A 197 -8.89 -9.31 -11.04
N VAL A 198 -9.34 -8.81 -9.87
CA VAL A 198 -9.82 -9.66 -8.77
C VAL A 198 -11.10 -10.40 -9.17
N ALA A 199 -12.02 -9.76 -9.90
CA ALA A 199 -13.22 -10.44 -10.43
C ALA A 199 -12.84 -11.62 -11.34
N ASN A 200 -11.82 -11.47 -12.17
CA ASN A 200 -11.33 -12.56 -13.02
C ASN A 200 -10.70 -13.70 -12.19
N MET A 201 -10.04 -13.38 -11.06
CA MET A 201 -9.54 -14.42 -10.13
C MET A 201 -10.70 -15.19 -9.47
N LEU A 202 -11.80 -14.52 -9.18
CA LEU A 202 -12.98 -15.08 -8.52
C LEU A 202 -14.00 -15.69 -9.50
N ASP A 203 -13.70 -15.70 -10.78
CA ASP A 203 -14.64 -16.22 -11.78
C ASP A 203 -15.08 -17.66 -11.48
N GLY A 204 -16.41 -17.86 -11.48
CA GLY A 204 -17.05 -19.14 -11.14
C GLY A 204 -16.85 -19.62 -9.70
N ILE A 205 -16.51 -18.72 -8.77
CA ILE A 205 -16.48 -18.94 -7.32
C ILE A 205 -17.68 -18.21 -6.70
N GLU A 206 -18.36 -18.87 -5.76
CA GLU A 206 -19.45 -18.25 -5.01
C GLU A 206 -18.88 -17.18 -4.07
N VAL A 207 -19.37 -15.94 -4.24
CA VAL A 207 -18.99 -14.80 -3.40
C VAL A 207 -20.25 -14.19 -2.80
N ARG A 208 -20.26 -13.96 -1.50
CA ARG A 208 -21.32 -13.25 -0.79
C ARG A 208 -20.72 -12.01 -0.14
N LEU A 209 -21.24 -10.86 -0.51
CA LEU A 209 -20.84 -9.56 0.00
C LEU A 209 -21.83 -9.09 1.08
N GLU A 210 -21.45 -8.07 1.85
CA GLU A 210 -22.23 -7.53 2.97
C GLU A 210 -22.52 -8.58 4.05
N GLU A 211 -21.59 -9.54 4.19
CA GLU A 211 -21.68 -10.64 5.18
C GLU A 211 -20.54 -10.50 6.19
N ASP A 212 -20.88 -10.09 7.41
CA ASP A 212 -19.90 -10.06 8.50
C ASP A 212 -19.76 -11.46 9.11
N TYR A 213 -18.53 -11.97 9.10
CA TYR A 213 -18.22 -13.29 9.62
C TYR A 213 -18.61 -13.45 11.11
N PHE A 214 -18.46 -12.39 11.91
CA PHE A 214 -18.72 -12.47 13.35
C PHE A 214 -20.20 -12.39 13.72
N GLU A 215 -21.06 -11.87 12.85
CA GLU A 215 -22.51 -11.85 13.11
C GLU A 215 -23.12 -13.25 13.14
N ASN A 216 -22.57 -14.18 12.33
CA ASN A 216 -23.07 -15.55 12.23
C ASN A 216 -21.93 -16.57 12.19
N LYS A 217 -20.89 -16.36 13.03
CA LYS A 217 -19.64 -17.16 13.00
C LYS A 217 -19.88 -18.67 13.06
N ALA A 218 -20.76 -19.12 13.96
CA ALA A 218 -21.04 -20.55 14.14
C ALA A 218 -21.65 -21.19 12.87
N ASP A 219 -22.54 -20.50 12.19
CA ASP A 219 -23.15 -20.97 10.95
C ASP A 219 -22.14 -21.00 9.81
N TRP A 220 -21.29 -19.98 9.70
CA TRP A 220 -20.21 -19.95 8.73
C TRP A 220 -19.21 -21.09 8.95
N ASP A 221 -18.77 -21.30 10.19
CA ASP A 221 -17.85 -22.38 10.55
C ASP A 221 -18.43 -23.77 10.26
N ALA A 222 -19.76 -23.94 10.38
CA ALA A 222 -20.45 -25.19 10.05
C ALA A 222 -20.56 -25.46 8.56
N MET A 223 -20.43 -24.43 7.69
CA MET A 223 -20.57 -24.55 6.24
C MET A 223 -19.32 -25.08 5.54
N ALA A 224 -18.12 -25.02 6.19
CA ALA A 224 -16.85 -25.39 5.58
C ALA A 224 -16.01 -26.29 6.48
N LYS A 225 -15.10 -27.06 5.85
CA LYS A 225 -14.13 -27.88 6.57
C LYS A 225 -13.03 -27.05 7.21
N LYS A 226 -12.58 -25.99 6.51
CA LYS A 226 -11.57 -25.02 6.97
C LYS A 226 -12.00 -23.61 6.64
N VAL A 227 -11.54 -22.66 7.46
CA VAL A 227 -11.74 -21.21 7.26
C VAL A 227 -10.39 -20.56 6.97
N VAL A 228 -10.31 -19.78 5.91
CA VAL A 228 -9.16 -18.88 5.65
C VAL A 228 -9.59 -17.48 6.07
N TYR A 229 -9.05 -17.01 7.18
CA TYR A 229 -9.40 -15.72 7.76
C TYR A 229 -8.34 -14.67 7.43
N THR A 230 -8.75 -13.62 6.71
CA THR A 230 -7.84 -12.54 6.28
C THR A 230 -8.08 -11.22 7.02
N GLY A 231 -8.98 -11.20 7.98
CA GLY A 231 -9.24 -10.05 8.85
C GLY A 231 -8.19 -9.87 9.94
N ALA A 232 -8.39 -8.87 10.80
CA ALA A 232 -7.49 -8.59 11.91
C ALA A 232 -7.46 -9.75 12.92
N ILE A 233 -6.27 -10.25 13.22
CA ILE A 233 -6.10 -11.43 14.08
C ILE A 233 -6.61 -11.19 15.51
N ASP A 234 -6.39 -9.99 16.06
CA ASP A 234 -6.87 -9.61 17.39
C ASP A 234 -8.41 -9.53 17.46
N ALA A 235 -9.06 -9.08 16.38
CA ALA A 235 -10.51 -9.09 16.27
C ALA A 235 -11.08 -10.52 16.28
N TYR A 236 -10.40 -11.48 15.64
CA TYR A 236 -10.82 -12.88 15.68
C TYR A 236 -10.87 -13.43 17.10
N PHE A 237 -9.93 -13.03 17.95
CA PHE A 237 -9.87 -13.40 19.37
C PHE A 237 -10.53 -12.37 20.31
N GLU A 238 -11.48 -11.57 19.78
CA GLU A 238 -12.26 -10.59 20.56
C GLU A 238 -11.38 -9.65 21.39
N TYR A 239 -10.20 -9.30 20.88
CA TYR A 239 -9.20 -8.44 21.54
C TYR A 239 -8.76 -8.91 22.94
N SER A 240 -8.88 -10.22 23.24
CA SER A 240 -8.68 -10.83 24.56
C SER A 240 -7.30 -10.58 25.17
N LEU A 241 -6.27 -10.32 24.34
CA LEU A 241 -4.90 -10.01 24.79
C LEU A 241 -4.54 -8.52 24.65
N GLY A 242 -5.48 -7.70 24.15
CA GLY A 242 -5.29 -6.30 23.83
C GLY A 242 -5.43 -5.99 22.34
N VAL A 243 -5.50 -4.72 22.00
CA VAL A 243 -5.71 -4.22 20.64
C VAL A 243 -4.36 -3.99 19.96
N LEU A 244 -4.20 -4.54 18.76
CA LEU A 244 -3.07 -4.24 17.87
C LEU A 244 -3.30 -2.88 17.20
N GLU A 245 -2.26 -2.09 17.10
CA GLU A 245 -2.34 -0.75 16.55
C GLU A 245 -2.06 -0.74 15.04
N TYR A 246 -2.78 0.12 14.34
CA TYR A 246 -2.67 0.32 12.90
C TYR A 246 -2.45 1.79 12.56
N ARG A 247 -2.10 2.06 11.32
CA ARG A 247 -2.19 3.40 10.72
C ARG A 247 -3.40 3.45 9.83
N SER A 248 -4.05 4.59 9.78
CA SER A 248 -5.17 4.83 8.90
C SER A 248 -4.94 6.04 8.01
N VAL A 249 -5.68 6.08 6.91
CA VAL A 249 -5.71 7.20 5.98
C VAL A 249 -7.15 7.51 5.60
N ARG A 250 -7.41 8.78 5.34
CA ARG A 250 -8.69 9.27 4.85
C ARG A 250 -8.50 9.92 3.50
N PHE A 251 -9.46 9.74 2.60
CA PHE A 251 -9.45 10.31 1.25
C PHE A 251 -10.66 11.20 1.05
N ASP A 252 -10.41 12.42 0.53
CA ASP A 252 -11.45 13.29 -0.01
C ASP A 252 -11.34 13.23 -1.53
N THR A 253 -12.32 12.60 -2.17
CA THR A 253 -12.36 12.39 -3.61
C THR A 253 -13.30 13.38 -4.29
N GLU A 254 -12.83 13.98 -5.38
CA GLU A 254 -13.53 15.03 -6.11
C GLU A 254 -13.40 14.81 -7.63
N VAL A 255 -14.53 14.95 -8.34
CA VAL A 255 -14.56 15.00 -9.80
C VAL A 255 -14.42 16.47 -10.24
N LEU A 256 -13.46 16.73 -11.12
CA LEU A 256 -13.19 18.05 -11.65
C LEU A 256 -13.52 18.12 -13.14
N ASP A 257 -14.22 19.17 -13.55
CA ASP A 257 -14.56 19.43 -14.95
C ASP A 257 -13.42 20.13 -15.70
N ILE A 258 -12.24 19.53 -15.61
CA ILE A 258 -11.02 19.93 -16.29
C ILE A 258 -10.26 18.68 -16.74
N PRO A 259 -9.50 18.74 -17.85
CA PRO A 259 -8.81 17.55 -18.37
C PRO A 259 -7.56 17.16 -17.59
N ASN A 260 -6.97 18.07 -16.82
CA ASN A 260 -5.70 17.85 -16.14
C ASN A 260 -5.60 18.79 -14.93
N PHE A 261 -5.35 18.22 -13.74
CA PHE A 261 -5.23 18.98 -12.50
C PHE A 261 -3.76 19.27 -12.12
N GLN A 262 -2.93 18.23 -12.07
CA GLN A 262 -1.55 18.34 -11.60
C GLN A 262 -0.53 17.72 -12.57
N GLY A 263 -0.96 17.04 -13.62
CA GLY A 263 -0.09 16.49 -14.67
C GLY A 263 0.72 15.26 -14.21
N ASN A 264 0.37 14.64 -13.08
CA ASN A 264 1.01 13.45 -12.57
C ASN A 264 0.05 12.66 -11.68
N ALA A 265 0.22 11.33 -11.63
CA ALA A 265 -0.62 10.47 -10.81
C ALA A 265 -0.49 10.77 -9.30
N ALA A 266 0.70 11.12 -8.82
CA ALA A 266 0.93 11.41 -7.41
C ALA A 266 1.82 12.64 -7.21
N VAL A 267 1.35 13.58 -6.40
CA VAL A 267 2.13 14.72 -5.91
C VAL A 267 2.07 14.71 -4.39
N ASN A 268 3.25 14.57 -3.76
CA ASN A 268 3.41 14.61 -2.30
C ASN A 268 3.63 16.04 -1.84
N TYR A 269 2.90 16.47 -0.85
CA TYR A 269 3.08 17.78 -0.21
C TYR A 269 3.96 17.63 1.01
N THR A 270 5.18 18.14 0.92
CA THR A 270 6.22 17.88 1.91
C THR A 270 6.39 18.98 2.96
N ASP A 271 5.70 20.11 2.79
CA ASP A 271 5.56 21.12 3.84
C ASP A 271 4.63 20.65 4.98
N ALA A 272 4.72 21.26 6.14
CA ALA A 272 3.91 20.92 7.32
C ALA A 272 2.53 21.58 7.31
N GLU A 273 2.35 22.69 6.59
CA GLU A 273 1.16 23.53 6.62
C GLU A 273 0.03 23.01 5.75
N THR A 274 0.35 22.37 4.63
CA THR A 274 -0.65 21.72 3.76
C THR A 274 -1.28 20.54 4.48
N PRO A 275 -2.63 20.51 4.65
CA PRO A 275 -3.29 19.50 5.50
C PRO A 275 -3.18 18.05 4.99
N TRP A 276 -3.13 17.86 3.67
CA TRP A 276 -2.99 16.55 3.05
C TRP A 276 -1.52 16.17 2.84
N THR A 277 -1.25 14.89 2.83
CA THR A 277 0.09 14.37 2.54
C THR A 277 0.34 14.24 1.05
N ARG A 278 -0.71 13.96 0.28
CA ARG A 278 -0.61 13.65 -1.15
C ARG A 278 -1.92 13.99 -1.87
N ILE A 279 -1.81 14.36 -3.14
CA ILE A 279 -2.94 14.33 -4.08
C ILE A 279 -2.67 13.26 -5.12
N ILE A 280 -3.66 12.40 -5.33
CA ILE A 280 -3.68 11.39 -6.37
C ILE A 280 -4.58 11.90 -7.48
N GLU A 281 -4.11 11.99 -8.71
CA GLU A 281 -4.91 12.23 -9.90
C GLU A 281 -5.04 10.92 -10.68
N HIS A 282 -6.16 10.24 -10.49
CA HIS A 282 -6.36 8.84 -10.85
C HIS A 282 -6.27 8.55 -12.35
N LYS A 283 -6.66 9.49 -13.22
CA LYS A 283 -6.63 9.28 -14.66
C LYS A 283 -5.24 8.93 -15.22
N TRP A 284 -4.18 9.43 -14.56
CA TRP A 284 -2.81 9.25 -15.04
C TRP A 284 -2.27 7.83 -14.83
N PHE A 285 -2.95 6.99 -14.04
CA PHE A 285 -2.62 5.56 -13.97
C PHE A 285 -2.88 4.83 -15.29
N GLU A 286 -3.82 5.32 -16.11
CA GLU A 286 -4.14 4.81 -17.44
C GLU A 286 -3.94 5.89 -18.52
N PHE A 287 -2.97 6.79 -18.30
CA PHE A 287 -2.52 7.83 -19.25
C PHE A 287 -3.58 8.83 -19.69
N GLY A 288 -4.65 8.99 -18.93
CA GLY A 288 -5.73 9.93 -19.21
C GLY A 288 -6.56 9.62 -20.45
N LYS A 289 -6.56 8.35 -20.89
CA LYS A 289 -7.26 7.89 -22.08
C LYS A 289 -8.42 6.98 -21.72
N ASP A 290 -9.46 6.99 -22.60
CA ASP A 290 -10.49 5.98 -22.61
C ASP A 290 -10.03 4.71 -23.33
N ALA A 291 -10.91 3.69 -23.41
CA ALA A 291 -10.61 2.42 -24.09
C ALA A 291 -10.35 2.57 -25.60
N ASP A 292 -10.86 3.64 -26.22
CA ASP A 292 -10.69 3.96 -27.65
C ASP A 292 -9.47 4.85 -27.91
N GLY A 293 -8.75 5.26 -26.84
CA GLY A 293 -7.55 6.10 -26.91
C GLY A 293 -7.84 7.60 -26.98
N ASN A 294 -9.08 8.05 -26.73
CA ASN A 294 -9.42 9.45 -26.68
C ASN A 294 -9.08 10.06 -25.32
N ASP A 295 -8.76 11.35 -25.30
CA ASP A 295 -8.51 12.07 -24.04
C ASP A 295 -9.81 12.20 -23.23
N LEU A 296 -9.72 11.85 -21.95
CA LEU A 296 -10.81 12.03 -21.01
C LEU A 296 -10.97 13.52 -20.67
N PRO A 297 -12.18 14.10 -20.82
CA PRO A 297 -12.39 15.55 -20.65
C PRO A 297 -12.36 16.01 -19.19
N LYS A 298 -12.60 15.07 -18.25
CA LYS A 298 -12.61 15.32 -16.81
C LYS A 298 -11.48 14.61 -16.12
N THR A 299 -11.24 14.98 -14.87
CA THR A 299 -10.31 14.25 -14.01
C THR A 299 -10.93 13.98 -12.63
N VAL A 300 -10.37 13.00 -11.92
CA VAL A 300 -10.74 12.66 -10.54
C VAL A 300 -9.49 12.73 -9.68
N ILE A 301 -9.56 13.49 -8.60
CA ILE A 301 -8.48 13.60 -7.62
C ILE A 301 -8.93 13.06 -6.27
N SER A 302 -7.97 12.55 -5.49
CA SER A 302 -8.16 12.25 -4.09
C SER A 302 -7.08 12.93 -3.26
N ARG A 303 -7.50 13.73 -2.26
CA ARG A 303 -6.58 14.26 -1.24
C ARG A 303 -6.45 13.23 -0.13
N GLU A 304 -5.23 12.80 0.15
CA GLU A 304 -4.92 11.82 1.19
C GLU A 304 -4.51 12.51 2.48
N TYR A 305 -5.16 12.12 3.57
CA TYR A 305 -4.86 12.60 4.91
C TYR A 305 -4.42 11.42 5.77
N SER A 306 -3.32 11.56 6.49
CA SER A 306 -2.97 10.62 7.54
C SER A 306 -3.89 10.82 8.74
N SER A 307 -4.31 9.73 9.36
CA SER A 307 -5.16 9.76 10.55
C SER A 307 -4.69 8.75 11.59
N GLU A 308 -4.90 9.08 12.87
CA GLU A 308 -4.75 8.09 13.93
C GLU A 308 -5.86 7.04 13.79
N TRP A 309 -5.45 5.78 13.81
CA TRP A 309 -6.39 4.68 13.82
C TRP A 309 -7.00 4.50 15.21
N LYS A 310 -8.30 4.28 15.25
CA LYS A 310 -9.04 3.90 16.44
C LYS A 310 -9.78 2.60 16.18
N LEU A 311 -10.10 1.87 17.23
CA LEU A 311 -10.89 0.65 17.11
C LEU A 311 -12.24 0.95 16.41
N GLY A 312 -12.49 0.24 15.32
CA GLY A 312 -13.62 0.47 14.42
C GLY A 312 -13.27 1.18 13.10
N ASP A 313 -12.13 1.83 13.03
CA ASP A 313 -11.62 2.40 11.77
C ASP A 313 -11.02 1.29 10.88
N GLU A 314 -10.97 1.55 9.57
CA GLU A 314 -10.28 0.64 8.64
C GLU A 314 -8.77 0.58 8.94
N PRO A 315 -8.22 -0.62 9.19
CA PRO A 315 -6.79 -0.79 9.42
C PRO A 315 -6.05 -0.86 8.08
N TYR A 316 -5.18 0.12 7.80
CA TYR A 316 -4.40 0.13 6.56
C TYR A 316 -3.05 -0.54 6.72
N TYR A 317 -2.28 -0.13 7.74
CA TYR A 317 -0.91 -0.59 7.94
C TYR A 317 -0.67 -0.96 9.40
N PRO A 318 -0.11 -2.16 9.69
CA PRO A 318 0.34 -2.52 11.03
C PRO A 318 1.41 -1.55 11.54
N VAL A 319 1.35 -1.22 12.83
CA VAL A 319 2.42 -0.51 13.52
C VAL A 319 3.49 -1.52 13.95
N ASN A 320 4.59 -1.57 13.22
CA ASN A 320 5.68 -2.54 13.42
C ASN A 320 6.67 -2.07 14.50
N ASP A 321 6.19 -1.83 15.72
CA ASP A 321 7.05 -1.56 16.87
C ASP A 321 7.21 -2.80 17.77
N ALA A 322 8.09 -2.70 18.78
CA ALA A 322 8.36 -3.81 19.69
C ALA A 322 7.13 -4.20 20.53
N LYS A 323 6.30 -3.24 20.93
CA LYS A 323 5.09 -3.46 21.72
C LYS A 323 4.07 -4.30 20.95
N ASN A 324 3.75 -3.86 19.74
CA ASN A 324 2.78 -4.54 18.88
C ASN A 324 3.31 -5.87 18.36
N GLY A 325 4.62 -5.97 18.08
CA GLY A 325 5.26 -7.22 17.71
C GLY A 325 5.15 -8.27 18.81
N ALA A 326 5.41 -7.91 20.07
CA ALA A 326 5.26 -8.79 21.21
C ALA A 326 3.80 -9.22 21.44
N LEU A 327 2.83 -8.32 21.23
CA LEU A 327 1.41 -8.62 21.32
C LEU A 327 0.98 -9.58 20.20
N TYR A 328 1.44 -9.34 18.97
CA TYR A 328 1.15 -10.22 17.83
C TYR A 328 1.65 -11.64 18.05
N GLU A 329 2.88 -11.83 18.58
CA GLU A 329 3.39 -13.18 18.88
C GLU A 329 2.48 -13.94 19.87
N LYS A 330 1.86 -13.26 20.83
CA LYS A 330 0.88 -13.89 21.73
C LYS A 330 -0.39 -14.34 20.97
N TYR A 331 -0.91 -13.51 20.06
CA TYR A 331 -2.04 -13.90 19.22
C TYR A 331 -1.68 -15.07 18.29
N LYS A 332 -0.49 -15.10 17.77
CA LYS A 332 0.01 -16.19 16.94
C LYS A 332 0.05 -17.53 17.70
N GLU A 333 0.36 -17.51 19.00
CA GLU A 333 0.27 -18.71 19.84
C GLU A 333 -1.17 -19.18 20.06
N LEU A 334 -2.14 -18.25 20.10
CA LEU A 334 -3.57 -18.62 20.12
C LEU A 334 -3.99 -19.19 18.76
N ALA A 335 -3.57 -18.56 17.66
CA ALA A 335 -3.90 -18.99 16.30
C ALA A 335 -3.43 -20.43 16.00
N LYS A 336 -2.29 -20.87 16.57
CA LYS A 336 -1.80 -22.26 16.44
C LYS A 336 -2.75 -23.31 17.03
N LYS A 337 -3.65 -22.92 17.93
CA LYS A 337 -4.63 -23.81 18.56
C LYS A 337 -5.91 -23.95 17.72
N GLU A 338 -6.10 -23.10 16.74
CA GLU A 338 -7.25 -23.09 15.83
C GLU A 338 -7.02 -24.10 14.69
N GLU A 339 -7.37 -25.37 14.90
CA GLU A 339 -7.09 -26.47 13.95
C GLU A 339 -7.79 -26.29 12.59
N LYS A 340 -8.93 -25.56 12.56
CA LYS A 340 -9.73 -25.36 11.35
C LYS A 340 -9.55 -24.01 10.70
N VAL A 341 -8.81 -23.09 11.32
CA VAL A 341 -8.68 -21.71 10.84
C VAL A 341 -7.24 -21.41 10.43
N ILE A 342 -7.11 -20.89 9.24
CA ILE A 342 -5.85 -20.45 8.66
C ILE A 342 -5.86 -18.92 8.64
N PHE A 343 -4.94 -18.29 9.33
CA PHE A 343 -4.77 -16.85 9.33
C PHE A 343 -3.84 -16.45 8.21
N GLY A 344 -4.24 -15.52 7.36
CA GLY A 344 -3.44 -15.06 6.24
C GLY A 344 -3.71 -13.63 5.85
N GLY A 345 -2.82 -13.07 5.01
CA GLY A 345 -2.90 -11.69 4.57
C GLY A 345 -2.38 -10.69 5.59
N ARG A 346 -2.40 -9.40 5.21
CA ARG A 346 -1.78 -8.31 6.00
C ARG A 346 -2.29 -8.23 7.44
N LEU A 347 -3.58 -8.37 7.63
CA LEU A 347 -4.22 -8.22 8.94
C LEU A 347 -4.15 -9.53 9.75
N GLY A 348 -4.34 -10.68 9.10
CA GLY A 348 -4.27 -11.99 9.73
C GLY A 348 -2.86 -12.36 10.20
N GLU A 349 -1.83 -11.89 9.50
CA GLU A 349 -0.42 -12.10 9.83
C GLU A 349 0.23 -10.88 10.49
N TYR A 350 -0.52 -9.78 10.66
CA TYR A 350 -0.01 -8.50 11.20
C TYR A 350 1.31 -8.07 10.55
N LYS A 351 1.37 -8.12 9.22
CA LYS A 351 2.56 -7.79 8.44
C LYS A 351 2.29 -6.69 7.44
N TYR A 352 3.29 -5.83 7.25
CA TYR A 352 3.31 -4.91 6.13
C TYR A 352 3.74 -5.69 4.88
N TYR A 353 2.78 -5.95 3.99
CA TYR A 353 2.99 -6.62 2.72
C TYR A 353 2.68 -5.67 1.56
N ASP A 354 3.55 -5.64 0.57
CA ASP A 354 3.19 -5.14 -0.74
C ASP A 354 2.34 -6.19 -1.49
N MET A 355 1.66 -5.78 -2.55
CA MET A 355 0.72 -6.66 -3.25
C MET A 355 1.36 -7.96 -3.75
N ASP A 356 2.59 -7.90 -4.21
CA ASP A 356 3.32 -9.07 -4.71
C ASP A 356 3.61 -10.08 -3.59
N ALA A 357 4.00 -9.59 -2.41
CA ALA A 357 4.24 -10.43 -1.24
C ALA A 357 2.94 -11.06 -0.71
N VAL A 358 1.81 -10.33 -0.75
CA VAL A 358 0.48 -10.87 -0.43
C VAL A 358 0.15 -12.04 -1.35
N ILE A 359 0.34 -11.88 -2.65
CA ILE A 359 0.06 -12.92 -3.65
C ILE A 359 0.99 -14.11 -3.44
N ALA A 360 2.29 -13.87 -3.28
CA ALA A 360 3.27 -14.94 -3.03
C ALA A 360 2.92 -15.76 -1.79
N SER A 361 2.54 -15.11 -0.69
CA SER A 361 2.13 -15.76 0.56
C SER A 361 0.89 -16.64 0.37
N ALA A 362 -0.11 -16.15 -0.36
CA ALA A 362 -1.31 -16.93 -0.66
C ALA A 362 -1.00 -18.16 -1.53
N LEU A 363 -0.16 -18.00 -2.56
CA LEU A 363 0.27 -19.11 -3.43
C LEU A 363 1.06 -20.19 -2.66
N GLU A 364 1.92 -19.76 -1.73
CA GLU A 364 2.67 -20.70 -0.89
C GLU A 364 1.76 -21.48 0.07
N LEU A 365 0.74 -20.82 0.62
CA LEU A 365 -0.18 -21.45 1.54
C LEU A 365 -1.00 -22.54 0.83
N VAL A 366 -1.58 -22.21 -0.33
CA VAL A 366 -2.39 -23.17 -1.09
C VAL A 366 -1.59 -24.43 -1.47
N LYS A 367 -0.29 -24.30 -1.75
CA LYS A 367 0.57 -25.46 -2.04
C LYS A 367 0.75 -26.42 -0.84
N LYS A 368 0.52 -25.93 0.38
CA LYS A 368 0.67 -26.70 1.63
C LYS A 368 -0.65 -27.31 2.09
N GLU A 369 -1.78 -26.83 1.60
CA GLU A 369 -3.15 -27.25 1.93
C GLU A 369 -3.70 -28.27 0.92
#